data_ac63faa98b1f365a81c3907de9c1e156
#
_entry.id   ac63faa98b1f365a81c3907de9c1e156
#
_cell.length_a   1.000
_cell.length_b   1.000
_cell.length_c   1.000
_cell.angle_alpha   90.00
_cell.angle_beta   90.00
_cell.angle_gamma   90.00
#
_symmetry.space_group_name_H-M   'P 1'
#
loop_
_entity.id
_entity.type
_entity.pdbx_description
1 polymer ?
#
loop_
_entity_poly.entity_id
_entity_poly.type
_entity_poly.pdbx_seq_one_letter_code
_entity_poly.pdbx_strand_id
1 'polypeptide(L)'
;MMGLDLARVQAILFDMDGTLAETDEEYLRRLVRLTRPLHILFGRVDATRVLRRWMMASEGMASILLSVPDRLGIDEPLAALTDRLAGWRGLGRPGAFHAVQGVPEMLPRLAKRYRLAVVSSRDRRGTLAFLDQWKLAPHFGAIITALSAPRMKPHPAPVIAAAKALGVAPERCLMVGDTRADILAGRRAGAQTAGVLCGFGEREELEACGADVILESTAEVARLLRR
;
A
#
# COMPACT_ATOMS: atom_id res chain seq x y z
N MET A 1 1.09 -25.69 4.69
CA MET A 1 0.38 -24.39 4.48
C MET A 1 -1.01 -24.55 5.03
N MET A 2 -1.42 -23.76 6.01
CA MET A 2 -2.83 -23.64 6.34
C MET A 2 -3.48 -22.92 5.17
N GLY A 3 -4.42 -23.55 4.48
CA GLY A 3 -5.15 -22.91 3.39
C GLY A 3 -5.98 -21.74 3.92
N LEU A 4 -6.29 -20.79 3.04
CA LEU A 4 -7.14 -19.63 3.33
C LEU A 4 -8.50 -20.09 3.88
N ASP A 5 -8.83 -19.67 5.10
CA ASP A 5 -10.12 -19.96 5.76
C ASP A 5 -11.00 -18.71 5.71
N LEU A 6 -11.81 -18.61 4.67
CA LEU A 6 -12.69 -17.46 4.43
C LEU A 6 -13.79 -17.31 5.49
N ALA A 7 -14.20 -18.41 6.14
CA ALA A 7 -15.23 -18.37 7.18
C ALA A 7 -14.79 -17.62 8.44
N ARG A 8 -13.48 -17.53 8.67
CA ARG A 8 -12.91 -16.80 9.81
C ARG A 8 -12.80 -15.30 9.57
N VAL A 9 -12.84 -14.83 8.31
CA VAL A 9 -12.60 -13.43 7.98
C VAL A 9 -13.74 -12.55 8.47
N GLN A 10 -13.43 -11.59 9.32
CA GLN A 10 -14.34 -10.57 9.86
C GLN A 10 -13.92 -9.15 9.45
N ALA A 11 -12.65 -8.95 9.14
CA ALA A 11 -12.13 -7.67 8.70
C ALA A 11 -11.17 -7.85 7.51
N ILE A 12 -11.12 -6.84 6.65
CA ILE A 12 -10.22 -6.79 5.51
C ILE A 12 -9.37 -5.53 5.65
N LEU A 13 -8.06 -5.72 5.62
CA LEU A 13 -7.06 -4.67 5.75
C LEU A 13 -6.40 -4.49 4.39
N PHE A 14 -6.58 -3.33 3.78
CA PHE A 14 -6.04 -3.05 2.45
C PHE A 14 -4.79 -2.19 2.56
N ASP A 15 -3.75 -2.55 1.83
CA ASP A 15 -2.75 -1.56 1.45
C ASP A 15 -3.34 -0.54 0.49
N MET A 16 -2.64 0.57 0.25
CA MET A 16 -3.12 1.63 -0.63
C MET A 16 -2.44 1.61 -2.00
N ASP A 17 -1.14 1.84 -2.04
CA ASP A 17 -0.39 2.02 -3.29
C ASP A 17 -0.17 0.69 -4.00
N GLY A 18 -0.62 0.55 -5.24
CA GLY A 18 -0.60 -0.73 -5.96
C GLY A 18 -1.73 -1.69 -5.58
N THR A 19 -2.55 -1.34 -4.58
CA THR A 19 -3.65 -2.18 -4.09
C THR A 19 -5.02 -1.49 -4.26
N LEU A 20 -5.25 -0.34 -3.64
CA LEU A 20 -6.45 0.48 -3.82
C LEU A 20 -6.25 1.55 -4.89
N ALA A 21 -5.09 2.20 -4.86
CA ALA A 21 -4.65 3.18 -5.84
C ALA A 21 -3.74 2.51 -6.87
N GLU A 22 -3.92 2.86 -8.14
CA GLU A 22 -2.98 2.45 -9.18
C GLU A 22 -1.60 3.02 -8.88
N THR A 23 -0.60 2.21 -9.16
CA THR A 23 0.77 2.69 -9.13
C THR A 23 0.95 3.72 -10.23
N ASP A 24 1.50 4.89 -9.89
CA ASP A 24 1.77 5.95 -10.84
C ASP A 24 2.89 5.53 -11.81
N GLU A 25 2.49 4.77 -12.85
CA GLU A 25 3.41 4.35 -13.93
C GLU A 25 4.07 5.57 -14.60
N GLU A 26 3.42 6.72 -14.59
CA GLU A 26 3.99 7.93 -15.14
C GLU A 26 5.14 8.45 -14.29
N TYR A 27 5.03 8.32 -12.95
CA TYR A 27 6.13 8.61 -12.03
C TYR A 27 7.30 7.65 -12.26
N LEU A 28 7.03 6.35 -12.41
CA LEU A 28 8.04 5.35 -12.77
C LEU A 28 8.68 5.65 -14.12
N ARG A 29 7.89 5.97 -15.15
CA ARG A 29 8.39 6.34 -16.48
C ARG A 29 9.22 7.63 -16.45
N ARG A 30 8.87 8.61 -15.62
CA ARG A 30 9.66 9.84 -15.41
C ARG A 30 10.99 9.52 -14.71
N LEU A 31 10.95 8.68 -13.68
CA LEU A 31 12.16 8.23 -12.97
C LEU A 31 13.09 7.43 -13.88
N VAL A 32 12.55 6.51 -14.66
CA VAL A 32 13.30 5.75 -15.69
C VAL A 32 13.89 6.70 -16.76
N ARG A 33 13.17 7.72 -17.17
CA ARG A 33 13.72 8.75 -18.10
C ARG A 33 14.89 9.53 -17.50
N LEU A 34 14.81 9.89 -16.23
CA LEU A 34 15.88 10.60 -15.51
C LEU A 34 17.13 9.73 -15.30
N THR A 35 16.96 8.41 -15.17
CA THR A 35 18.08 7.47 -15.01
C THR A 35 18.65 6.99 -16.35
N ARG A 36 18.02 7.33 -17.50
CA ARG A 36 18.45 6.93 -18.84
C ARG A 36 19.92 7.24 -19.17
N PRO A 37 20.50 8.40 -18.80
CA PRO A 37 21.94 8.64 -19.04
C PRO A 37 22.86 7.73 -18.23
N LEU A 38 22.42 7.18 -17.11
CA LEU A 38 23.20 6.22 -16.29
C LEU A 38 23.22 4.81 -16.91
N HIS A 39 22.27 4.48 -17.80
CA HIS A 39 22.23 3.18 -18.47
C HIS A 39 23.44 2.94 -19.40
N ILE A 40 24.08 4.01 -19.88
CA ILE A 40 25.29 3.94 -20.72
C ILE A 40 26.49 3.41 -19.89
N LEU A 41 26.47 3.63 -18.56
CA LEU A 41 27.55 3.22 -17.66
C LEU A 41 27.40 1.79 -17.10
N PHE A 42 26.18 1.23 -17.02
CA PHE A 42 25.90 0.00 -16.29
C PHE A 42 25.49 -1.21 -17.17
N GLY A 43 25.56 -1.09 -18.50
CA GLY A 43 25.27 -2.22 -19.41
C GLY A 43 23.78 -2.62 -19.41
N ARG A 44 23.44 -3.72 -20.08
CA ARG A 44 22.09 -4.26 -20.30
C ARG A 44 21.37 -4.81 -19.04
N VAL A 45 21.43 -4.11 -17.93
CA VAL A 45 20.60 -4.46 -16.78
C VAL A 45 19.23 -3.85 -16.99
N ASP A 46 18.17 -4.63 -16.83
CA ASP A 46 16.79 -4.15 -16.92
C ASP A 46 16.55 -3.13 -15.80
N ALA A 47 16.78 -1.86 -16.14
CA ALA A 47 16.70 -0.75 -15.18
C ALA A 47 15.33 -0.65 -14.51
N THR A 48 14.29 -1.13 -15.18
CA THR A 48 12.93 -1.16 -14.63
C THR A 48 12.86 -2.12 -13.46
N ARG A 49 13.48 -3.31 -13.58
CA ARG A 49 13.56 -4.29 -12.48
C ARG A 49 14.43 -3.82 -11.33
N VAL A 50 15.58 -3.21 -11.63
CA VAL A 50 16.48 -2.69 -10.58
C VAL A 50 15.83 -1.53 -9.84
N LEU A 51 15.21 -0.60 -10.58
CA LEU A 51 14.52 0.55 -10.00
C LEU A 51 13.30 0.11 -9.17
N ARG A 52 12.52 -0.84 -9.68
CA ARG A 52 11.40 -1.47 -8.96
C ARG A 52 11.87 -2.13 -7.65
N ARG A 53 12.96 -2.89 -7.73
CA ARG A 53 13.59 -3.52 -6.56
C ARG A 53 14.15 -2.51 -5.57
N TRP A 54 14.74 -1.43 -6.07
CA TRP A 54 15.25 -0.33 -5.26
C TRP A 54 14.11 0.46 -4.61
N MET A 55 13.04 0.74 -5.33
CA MET A 55 11.83 1.39 -4.78
C MET A 55 11.18 0.53 -3.69
N MET A 56 11.01 -0.77 -3.91
CA MET A 56 10.48 -1.68 -2.89
C MET A 56 11.39 -1.76 -1.66
N ALA A 57 12.71 -1.68 -1.84
CA ALA A 57 13.66 -1.64 -0.73
C ALA A 57 13.71 -0.26 -0.04
N SER A 58 13.47 0.83 -0.78
CA SER A 58 13.55 2.21 -0.28
C SER A 58 12.23 2.73 0.28
N GLU A 59 11.08 2.08 0.02
CA GLU A 59 9.79 2.49 0.63
C GLU A 59 9.90 2.61 2.16
N GLY A 60 10.59 1.65 2.81
CA GLY A 60 10.86 1.72 4.25
C GLY A 60 11.82 2.84 4.64
N MET A 61 12.85 3.12 3.84
CA MET A 61 13.85 4.16 4.17
C MET A 61 13.39 5.57 3.79
N ALA A 62 12.77 5.74 2.63
CA ALA A 62 12.26 7.04 2.20
C ALA A 62 11.14 7.54 3.13
N SER A 63 10.25 6.65 3.58
CA SER A 63 9.20 7.01 4.53
C SER A 63 9.77 7.33 5.92
N ILE A 64 10.84 6.66 6.36
CA ILE A 64 11.52 7.00 7.63
C ILE A 64 12.16 8.39 7.52
N LEU A 65 12.81 8.69 6.40
CA LEU A 65 13.46 9.99 6.20
C LEU A 65 12.44 11.14 6.09
N LEU A 66 11.27 10.89 5.45
CA LEU A 66 10.19 11.85 5.34
C LEU A 66 9.32 11.94 6.61
N SER A 67 9.40 10.96 7.51
CA SER A 67 8.67 10.96 8.78
C SER A 67 9.40 11.65 9.94
N VAL A 68 10.68 12.01 9.75
CA VAL A 68 11.46 12.78 10.76
C VAL A 68 10.87 14.17 11.01
N PRO A 69 10.47 14.95 9.98
CA PRO A 69 9.79 16.24 10.18
C PRO A 69 8.51 16.16 10.98
N ASP A 70 7.64 15.17 10.69
CA ASP A 70 6.38 14.94 11.39
C ASP A 70 6.58 14.74 12.91
N ARG A 71 7.65 14.01 13.30
CA ARG A 71 7.97 13.78 14.72
C ARG A 71 8.45 15.01 15.46
N LEU A 72 8.97 16.00 14.73
CA LEU A 72 9.49 17.24 15.29
C LEU A 72 8.49 18.40 15.26
N GLY A 73 7.28 18.17 14.69
CA GLY A 73 6.22 19.19 14.58
C GLY A 73 6.59 20.35 13.65
N ILE A 74 7.51 20.11 12.70
CA ILE A 74 7.96 21.12 11.70
C ILE A 74 7.37 20.86 10.32
N ASP A 75 6.25 20.16 10.26
CA ASP A 75 5.61 19.65 9.05
C ASP A 75 5.12 20.77 8.13
N GLU A 76 4.46 21.79 8.68
CA GLU A 76 3.91 22.88 7.87
C GLU A 76 4.97 23.72 7.13
N PRO A 77 6.08 24.16 7.78
CA PRO A 77 7.12 24.89 7.08
C PRO A 77 7.88 24.04 6.06
N LEU A 78 8.10 22.75 6.37
CA LEU A 78 8.84 21.85 5.49
C LEU A 78 7.97 21.34 4.34
N ALA A 79 6.69 21.09 4.56
CA ALA A 79 5.72 20.76 3.52
C ALA A 79 5.58 21.93 2.52
N ALA A 80 5.49 23.17 3.01
CA ALA A 80 5.47 24.36 2.16
C ALA A 80 6.77 24.53 1.34
N LEU A 81 7.94 24.17 1.91
CA LEU A 81 9.21 24.20 1.21
C LEU A 81 9.33 23.07 0.18
N THR A 82 8.89 21.86 0.54
CA THR A 82 8.87 20.71 -0.39
C THR A 82 7.86 20.92 -1.52
N ASP A 83 6.68 21.50 -1.24
CA ASP A 83 5.69 21.88 -2.26
C ASP A 83 6.23 22.97 -3.19
N ARG A 84 6.98 23.94 -2.67
CA ARG A 84 7.66 24.96 -3.49
C ARG A 84 8.77 24.36 -4.36
N LEU A 85 9.60 23.48 -3.81
CA LEU A 85 10.68 22.82 -4.54
C LEU A 85 10.13 21.82 -5.58
N ALA A 86 9.05 21.11 -5.27
CA ALA A 86 8.34 20.22 -6.18
C ALA A 86 7.68 21.01 -7.33
N GLY A 87 7.09 22.16 -7.02
CA GLY A 87 6.53 23.08 -8.02
C GLY A 87 7.63 23.66 -8.95
N TRP A 88 8.80 23.95 -8.42
CA TRP A 88 9.93 24.52 -9.20
C TRP A 88 10.59 23.48 -10.11
N ARG A 89 10.54 22.18 -9.72
CA ARG A 89 11.09 21.07 -10.53
C ARG A 89 10.09 20.41 -11.46
N GLY A 90 8.89 20.97 -11.61
CA GLY A 90 7.83 20.36 -12.43
C GLY A 90 7.31 19.02 -11.89
N LEU A 91 7.66 18.68 -10.65
CA LEU A 91 7.05 17.60 -9.87
C LEU A 91 5.73 18.14 -9.32
N GLY A 92 4.82 18.47 -10.23
CA GLY A 92 3.57 19.16 -9.95
C GLY A 92 2.75 18.44 -8.87
N ARG A 93 1.73 19.17 -8.37
CA ARG A 93 0.67 18.65 -7.49
C ARG A 93 0.41 17.19 -7.80
N PRO A 94 0.25 16.29 -6.80
CA PRO A 94 -0.12 14.91 -7.09
C PRO A 94 -1.28 14.96 -8.07
N GLY A 95 -1.05 14.46 -9.28
CA GLY A 95 -2.09 14.34 -10.29
C GLY A 95 -3.25 13.57 -9.68
N ALA A 96 -4.43 13.65 -10.28
CA ALA A 96 -5.56 12.89 -9.80
C ALA A 96 -5.13 11.43 -9.54
N PHE A 97 -5.33 10.95 -8.32
CA PHE A 97 -5.06 9.56 -8.01
C PHE A 97 -5.98 8.68 -8.84
N HIS A 98 -5.44 7.64 -9.46
CA HIS A 98 -6.24 6.63 -10.14
C HIS A 98 -6.52 5.49 -9.16
N ALA A 99 -7.77 5.07 -9.08
CA ALA A 99 -8.13 3.88 -8.31
C ALA A 99 -7.98 2.64 -9.19
N VAL A 100 -7.52 1.54 -8.61
CA VAL A 100 -7.52 0.24 -9.29
C VAL A 100 -8.94 -0.07 -9.75
N GLN A 101 -9.06 -0.49 -11.01
CA GLN A 101 -10.36 -0.74 -11.65
C GLN A 101 -11.23 -1.69 -10.81
N GLY A 102 -12.47 -1.30 -10.56
CA GLY A 102 -13.44 -2.08 -9.80
C GLY A 102 -13.35 -1.94 -8.28
N VAL A 103 -12.31 -1.26 -7.75
CA VAL A 103 -12.17 -1.01 -6.31
C VAL A 103 -13.26 -0.09 -5.77
N PRO A 104 -13.60 1.05 -6.43
CA PRO A 104 -14.65 1.94 -5.94
C PRO A 104 -16.02 1.27 -5.81
N GLU A 105 -16.34 0.34 -6.71
CA GLU A 105 -17.61 -0.41 -6.70
C GLU A 105 -17.57 -1.58 -5.72
N MET A 106 -16.40 -2.15 -5.47
CA MET A 106 -16.20 -3.30 -4.59
C MET A 106 -16.30 -2.90 -3.11
N LEU A 107 -15.62 -1.83 -2.70
CA LEU A 107 -15.48 -1.46 -1.30
C LEU A 107 -16.82 -1.23 -0.58
N PRO A 108 -17.82 -0.49 -1.15
CA PRO A 108 -19.12 -0.33 -0.51
C PRO A 108 -19.87 -1.66 -0.31
N ARG A 109 -19.62 -2.65 -1.17
CA ARG A 109 -20.24 -3.99 -1.04
C ARG A 109 -19.59 -4.79 0.08
N LEU A 110 -18.26 -4.74 0.18
CA LEU A 110 -17.51 -5.41 1.24
C LEU A 110 -17.81 -4.79 2.63
N ALA A 111 -17.93 -3.47 2.70
CA ALA A 111 -18.23 -2.75 3.93
C ALA A 111 -19.57 -3.12 4.57
N LYS A 112 -20.52 -3.73 3.81
CA LYS A 112 -21.79 -4.25 4.34
C LYS A 112 -21.62 -5.52 5.17
N ARG A 113 -20.51 -6.25 5.01
CA ARG A 113 -20.29 -7.58 5.60
C ARG A 113 -19.04 -7.67 6.45
N TYR A 114 -18.04 -6.84 6.15
CA TYR A 114 -16.72 -6.87 6.76
C TYR A 114 -16.35 -5.50 7.30
N ARG A 115 -15.60 -5.44 8.36
CA ARG A 115 -14.94 -4.22 8.82
C ARG A 115 -13.73 -3.97 7.93
N LEU A 116 -13.58 -2.75 7.42
CA LEU A 116 -12.50 -2.41 6.50
C LEU A 116 -11.51 -1.46 7.16
N ALA A 117 -10.22 -1.62 6.90
CA ALA A 117 -9.19 -0.66 7.26
C ALA A 117 -8.20 -0.46 6.11
N VAL A 118 -7.58 0.72 6.08
CA VAL A 118 -6.38 0.98 5.28
C VAL A 118 -5.15 0.79 6.16
N VAL A 119 -4.12 0.14 5.61
CA VAL A 119 -2.81 -0.06 6.26
C VAL A 119 -1.71 0.34 5.26
N SER A 120 -1.39 1.64 5.21
CA SER A 120 -0.48 2.21 4.22
C SER A 120 0.85 2.64 4.84
N SER A 121 1.91 2.57 4.03
CA SER A 121 3.23 3.17 4.33
C SER A 121 3.30 4.64 3.94
N ARG A 122 2.28 5.17 3.27
CA ARG A 122 2.14 6.58 2.90
C ARG A 122 1.81 7.44 4.12
N ASP A 123 2.10 8.74 4.02
CA ASP A 123 1.67 9.74 4.99
C ASP A 123 0.14 9.86 5.06
N ARG A 124 -0.36 10.43 6.15
CA ARG A 124 -1.80 10.55 6.39
C ARG A 124 -2.49 11.48 5.38
N ARG A 125 -1.84 12.58 5.00
CA ARG A 125 -2.42 13.57 4.08
C ARG A 125 -2.64 12.97 2.69
N GLY A 126 -1.64 12.28 2.14
CA GLY A 126 -1.74 11.61 0.85
C GLY A 126 -2.78 10.48 0.85
N THR A 127 -2.84 9.70 1.94
CA THR A 127 -3.84 8.64 2.11
C THR A 127 -5.26 9.21 2.12
N LEU A 128 -5.51 10.25 2.91
CA LEU A 128 -6.83 10.88 2.98
C LEU A 128 -7.22 11.55 1.66
N ALA A 129 -6.28 12.23 0.98
CA ALA A 129 -6.53 12.86 -0.31
C ALA A 129 -7.03 11.86 -1.37
N PHE A 130 -6.45 10.65 -1.43
CA PHE A 130 -6.94 9.58 -2.29
C PHE A 130 -8.35 9.12 -1.89
N LEU A 131 -8.55 8.83 -0.60
CA LEU A 131 -9.83 8.33 -0.09
C LEU A 131 -10.96 9.34 -0.30
N ASP A 132 -10.69 10.62 -0.13
CA ASP A 132 -11.67 11.70 -0.30
C ASP A 132 -11.98 11.92 -1.79
N GLN A 133 -10.97 11.91 -2.66
CA GLN A 133 -11.15 12.03 -4.11
C GLN A 133 -12.12 10.98 -4.65
N TRP A 134 -12.01 9.74 -4.16
CA TRP A 134 -12.84 8.62 -4.58
C TRP A 134 -14.05 8.38 -3.67
N LYS A 135 -14.26 9.23 -2.66
CA LYS A 135 -15.35 9.11 -1.65
C LYS A 135 -15.35 7.76 -0.94
N LEU A 136 -14.18 7.21 -0.68
CA LEU A 136 -14.00 5.88 -0.08
C LEU A 136 -13.83 5.93 1.44
N ALA A 137 -13.44 7.08 2.00
CA ALA A 137 -13.17 7.23 3.42
C ALA A 137 -14.30 6.71 4.34
N PRO A 138 -15.60 6.91 4.05
CA PRO A 138 -16.69 6.44 4.92
C PRO A 138 -16.79 4.91 5.04
N HIS A 139 -16.15 4.15 4.16
CA HIS A 139 -16.19 2.68 4.18
C HIS A 139 -15.16 2.06 5.11
N PHE A 140 -14.19 2.85 5.58
CA PHE A 140 -13.11 2.37 6.43
C PHE A 140 -13.32 2.76 7.89
N GLY A 141 -13.36 1.75 8.76
CA GLY A 141 -13.43 1.95 10.21
C GLY A 141 -12.09 2.34 10.85
N ALA A 142 -10.97 2.15 10.13
CA ALA A 142 -9.65 2.57 10.58
C ALA A 142 -8.74 2.90 9.38
N ILE A 143 -7.86 3.88 9.57
CA ILE A 143 -6.86 4.31 8.60
C ILE A 143 -5.52 4.40 9.32
N ILE A 144 -4.68 3.39 9.10
CA ILE A 144 -3.34 3.27 9.66
C ILE A 144 -2.34 3.72 8.58
N THR A 145 -1.57 4.74 8.88
CA THR A 145 -0.57 5.34 7.98
C THR A 145 0.83 5.20 8.58
N ALA A 146 1.86 5.69 7.90
CA ALA A 146 3.26 5.55 8.28
C ALA A 146 3.56 5.83 9.77
N LEU A 147 2.90 6.83 10.36
CA LEU A 147 3.12 7.26 11.75
C LEU A 147 2.07 6.73 12.73
N SER A 148 1.07 6.00 12.27
CA SER A 148 0.00 5.48 13.13
C SER A 148 0.42 4.27 13.97
N ALA A 149 1.58 3.69 13.71
CA ALA A 149 2.13 2.55 14.43
C ALA A 149 3.62 2.76 14.73
N PRO A 150 4.18 2.13 15.77
CA PRO A 150 5.56 2.34 16.19
C PRO A 150 6.60 1.84 15.16
N ARG A 151 6.20 0.98 14.25
CA ARG A 151 7.03 0.43 13.18
C ARG A 151 6.18 0.23 11.93
N MET A 152 6.80 0.35 10.76
CA MET A 152 6.17 0.17 9.46
C MET A 152 6.20 -1.29 8.99
N LYS A 153 5.40 -1.62 7.96
CA LYS A 153 5.50 -2.88 7.23
C LYS A 153 6.96 -3.07 6.73
N PRO A 154 7.54 -4.25 6.80
CA PRO A 154 6.98 -5.57 7.08
C PRO A 154 6.85 -5.96 8.57
N HIS A 155 6.92 -5.01 9.50
CA HIS A 155 6.65 -5.28 10.90
C HIS A 155 5.13 -5.47 11.10
N PRO A 156 4.66 -6.36 12.01
CA PRO A 156 3.23 -6.64 12.20
C PRO A 156 2.46 -5.49 12.87
N ALA A 157 3.15 -4.52 13.46
CA ALA A 157 2.52 -3.44 14.25
C ALA A 157 1.39 -2.69 13.54
N PRO A 158 1.48 -2.30 12.24
CA PRO A 158 0.39 -1.61 11.55
C PRO A 158 -0.84 -2.50 11.38
N VAL A 159 -0.66 -3.78 11.09
CA VAL A 159 -1.75 -4.76 10.94
C VAL A 159 -2.44 -4.99 12.28
N ILE A 160 -1.67 -5.15 13.37
CA ILE A 160 -2.20 -5.29 14.73
C ILE A 160 -2.95 -4.02 15.16
N ALA A 161 -2.41 -2.83 14.83
CA ALA A 161 -3.07 -1.55 15.12
C ALA A 161 -4.42 -1.43 14.39
N ALA A 162 -4.47 -1.82 13.11
CA ALA A 162 -5.70 -1.83 12.33
C ALA A 162 -6.74 -2.81 12.90
N ALA A 163 -6.33 -4.03 13.19
CA ALA A 163 -7.18 -5.05 13.79
C ALA A 163 -7.76 -4.58 15.14
N LYS A 164 -6.90 -4.01 16.00
CA LYS A 164 -7.31 -3.43 17.28
C LYS A 164 -8.31 -2.27 17.11
N ALA A 165 -8.06 -1.36 16.19
CA ALA A 165 -8.95 -0.22 15.91
C ALA A 165 -10.32 -0.68 15.41
N LEU A 166 -10.37 -1.79 14.66
CA LEU A 166 -11.60 -2.42 14.21
C LEU A 166 -12.26 -3.32 15.29
N GLY A 167 -11.61 -3.59 16.42
CA GLY A 167 -12.10 -4.53 17.43
C GLY A 167 -12.19 -5.96 16.92
N VAL A 168 -11.23 -6.40 16.09
CA VAL A 168 -11.15 -7.75 15.53
C VAL A 168 -9.78 -8.34 15.86
N ALA A 169 -9.75 -9.62 16.18
CA ALA A 169 -8.48 -10.32 16.39
C ALA A 169 -7.72 -10.45 15.03
N PRO A 170 -6.39 -10.28 15.01
CA PRO A 170 -5.61 -10.37 13.77
C PRO A 170 -5.86 -11.66 12.99
N GLU A 171 -6.06 -12.79 13.64
CA GLU A 171 -6.32 -14.10 13.03
C GLU A 171 -7.65 -14.16 12.27
N ARG A 172 -8.51 -13.15 12.47
CA ARG A 172 -9.79 -12.98 11.76
C ARG A 172 -9.72 -11.85 10.73
N CYS A 173 -8.53 -11.37 10.43
CA CYS A 173 -8.29 -10.38 9.40
C CYS A 173 -7.70 -11.01 8.15
N LEU A 174 -8.03 -10.42 7.00
CA LEU A 174 -7.38 -10.66 5.72
C LEU A 174 -6.58 -9.42 5.36
N MET A 175 -5.24 -9.51 5.31
CA MET A 175 -4.39 -8.45 4.77
C MET A 175 -4.29 -8.62 3.26
N VAL A 176 -4.64 -7.58 2.53
CA VAL A 176 -4.58 -7.50 1.07
C VAL A 176 -3.52 -6.47 0.68
N GLY A 177 -2.54 -6.87 -0.11
CA GLY A 177 -1.48 -5.98 -0.54
C GLY A 177 -0.72 -6.55 -1.73
N ASP A 178 0.04 -5.70 -2.40
CA ASP A 178 0.79 -6.05 -3.61
C ASP A 178 2.28 -6.26 -3.37
N THR A 179 2.78 -6.00 -2.14
CA THR A 179 4.21 -6.10 -1.83
C THR A 179 4.53 -7.21 -0.84
N ARG A 180 5.81 -7.62 -0.84
CA ARG A 180 6.37 -8.51 0.19
C ARG A 180 6.15 -7.97 1.61
N ALA A 181 6.19 -6.64 1.76
CA ALA A 181 6.02 -5.99 3.06
C ALA A 181 4.63 -6.23 3.63
N ASP A 182 3.60 -6.24 2.78
CA ASP A 182 2.21 -6.51 3.16
C ASP A 182 2.02 -7.95 3.61
N ILE A 183 2.49 -8.88 2.78
CA ILE A 183 2.37 -10.32 3.07
C ILE A 183 3.08 -10.66 4.37
N LEU A 184 4.32 -10.18 4.55
CA LEU A 184 5.09 -10.44 5.76
C LEU A 184 4.47 -9.78 7.00
N ALA A 185 3.94 -8.54 6.89
CA ALA A 185 3.28 -7.87 7.99
C ALA A 185 2.00 -8.61 8.42
N GLY A 186 1.17 -9.02 7.45
CA GLY A 186 -0.04 -9.80 7.69
C GLY A 186 0.27 -11.12 8.40
N ARG A 187 1.16 -11.92 7.84
CA ARG A 187 1.56 -13.21 8.40
C ARG A 187 2.15 -13.11 9.81
N ARG A 188 3.05 -12.14 10.01
CA ARG A 188 3.67 -11.92 11.34
C ARG A 188 2.66 -11.44 12.38
N ALA A 189 1.57 -10.82 11.96
CA ALA A 189 0.45 -10.45 12.84
C ALA A 189 -0.50 -11.62 13.11
N GLY A 190 -0.37 -12.73 12.40
CA GLY A 190 -1.31 -13.87 12.46
C GLY A 190 -2.52 -13.72 11.56
N ALA A 191 -2.58 -12.69 10.72
CA ALA A 191 -3.63 -12.51 9.73
C ALA A 191 -3.44 -13.42 8.52
N GLN A 192 -4.54 -13.74 7.84
CA GLN A 192 -4.50 -14.33 6.51
C GLN A 192 -4.09 -13.27 5.50
N THR A 193 -3.54 -13.68 4.35
CA THR A 193 -2.95 -12.77 3.37
C THR A 193 -3.39 -13.06 1.95
N ALA A 194 -3.73 -12.01 1.23
CA ALA A 194 -3.99 -12.04 -0.21
C ALA A 194 -3.00 -11.12 -0.92
N GLY A 195 -2.17 -11.69 -1.78
CA GLY A 195 -1.33 -10.94 -2.70
C GLY A 195 -2.14 -10.50 -3.91
N VAL A 196 -1.96 -9.28 -4.40
CA VAL A 196 -2.57 -8.79 -5.63
C VAL A 196 -1.50 -8.39 -6.64
N LEU A 197 -1.74 -8.66 -7.93
CA LEU A 197 -0.79 -8.44 -9.02
C LEU A 197 -1.04 -7.14 -9.79
N CYS A 198 -2.00 -6.34 -9.36
CA CYS A 198 -2.28 -5.02 -9.96
C CYS A 198 -1.28 -3.91 -9.55
N GLY A 199 -0.35 -4.21 -8.65
CA GLY A 199 0.68 -3.29 -8.16
C GLY A 199 2.09 -3.68 -8.58
N PHE A 200 3.03 -3.55 -7.64
CA PHE A 200 4.47 -3.74 -7.89
C PHE A 200 4.95 -5.19 -7.76
N GLY A 201 4.29 -6.00 -6.94
CA GLY A 201 4.75 -7.34 -6.58
C GLY A 201 4.64 -8.33 -7.73
N GLU A 202 5.61 -9.21 -7.81
CA GLU A 202 5.59 -10.34 -8.73
C GLU A 202 5.02 -11.58 -8.00
N ARG A 203 4.33 -12.46 -8.75
CA ARG A 203 3.70 -13.67 -8.19
C ARG A 203 4.68 -14.50 -7.37
N GLU A 204 5.84 -14.79 -7.92
CA GLU A 204 6.87 -15.61 -7.29
C GLU A 204 7.38 -15.00 -5.98
N GLU A 205 7.46 -13.67 -5.91
CA GLU A 205 7.87 -12.96 -4.69
C GLU A 205 6.81 -13.06 -3.59
N LEU A 206 5.54 -12.88 -3.94
CA LEU A 206 4.43 -12.96 -3.00
C LEU A 206 4.22 -14.39 -2.50
N GLU A 207 4.35 -15.38 -3.38
CA GLU A 207 4.33 -16.80 -3.04
C GLU A 207 5.50 -17.19 -2.12
N ALA A 208 6.71 -16.73 -2.42
CA ALA A 208 7.88 -16.96 -1.57
C ALA A 208 7.76 -16.33 -0.18
N CYS A 209 7.01 -15.23 -0.05
CA CYS A 209 6.66 -14.64 1.25
C CYS A 209 5.53 -15.38 1.96
N GLY A 210 4.89 -16.34 1.28
CA GLY A 210 3.85 -17.21 1.80
C GLY A 210 2.48 -16.57 1.84
N ALA A 211 2.10 -15.80 0.81
CA ALA A 211 0.73 -15.37 0.63
C ALA A 211 -0.21 -16.59 0.60
N ASP A 212 -1.34 -16.51 1.29
CA ASP A 212 -2.30 -17.62 1.34
C ASP A 212 -3.09 -17.74 0.03
N VAL A 213 -3.24 -16.63 -0.70
CA VAL A 213 -3.82 -16.58 -2.05
C VAL A 213 -3.19 -15.45 -2.86
N ILE A 214 -3.11 -15.63 -4.18
CA ILE A 214 -2.73 -14.58 -5.13
C ILE A 214 -3.91 -14.30 -6.07
N LEU A 215 -4.24 -13.04 -6.25
CA LEU A 215 -5.30 -12.52 -7.11
C LEU A 215 -4.70 -11.63 -8.20
N GLU A 216 -5.31 -11.61 -9.38
CA GLU A 216 -4.85 -10.73 -10.46
C GLU A 216 -5.12 -9.26 -10.15
N SER A 217 -6.21 -8.96 -9.42
CA SER A 217 -6.58 -7.60 -9.04
C SER A 217 -7.26 -7.57 -7.68
N THR A 218 -7.15 -6.45 -7.00
CA THR A 218 -7.85 -6.19 -5.73
C THR A 218 -9.37 -6.36 -5.87
N ALA A 219 -9.95 -6.04 -7.03
CA ALA A 219 -11.37 -6.21 -7.30
C ALA A 219 -11.85 -7.67 -7.15
N GLU A 220 -10.95 -8.65 -7.27
CA GLU A 220 -11.27 -10.07 -7.11
C GLU A 220 -11.52 -10.49 -5.66
N VAL A 221 -11.12 -9.68 -4.67
CA VAL A 221 -11.39 -9.93 -3.25
C VAL A 221 -12.89 -10.14 -3.00
N ALA A 222 -13.75 -9.37 -3.67
CA ALA A 222 -15.18 -9.54 -3.54
C ALA A 222 -15.69 -10.87 -4.10
N ARG A 223 -15.02 -11.43 -5.11
CA ARG A 223 -15.35 -12.75 -5.66
C ARG A 223 -14.86 -13.86 -4.74
N LEU A 224 -13.64 -13.71 -4.23
CA LEU A 224 -13.06 -14.63 -3.27
C LEU A 224 -13.97 -14.81 -2.04
N LEU A 225 -14.48 -13.71 -1.48
CA LEU A 225 -15.28 -13.70 -0.25
C LEU A 225 -16.79 -14.00 -0.46
N ARG A 226 -17.22 -14.25 -1.68
CA ARG A 226 -18.60 -14.69 -1.97
C ARG A 226 -18.82 -16.19 -1.80
N ARG A 227 -17.74 -16.94 -1.70
CA ARG A 227 -17.78 -18.38 -1.47
C ARG A 227 -17.88 -18.66 0.02
#